data_3b4a0032222ad4a3b9c774f28ddcfa67
#
_entry.id   3b4a0032222ad4a3b9c774f28ddcfa67
#
_cell.length_a   1.000
_cell.length_b   1.000
_cell.length_c   1.000
_cell.angle_alpha   90.00
_cell.angle_beta   90.00
_cell.angle_gamma   90.00
#
_symmetry.space_group_name_H-M   'P 1'
#
loop_
_entity.id
_entity.type
_entity.pdbx_description
1 polymer ?
#
loop_
_entity_poly.entity_id
_entity_poly.type
_entity_poly.pdbx_seq_one_letter_code
_entity_poly.pdbx_strand_id
1 'polypeptide(L)'
;MNELVKNDERNMPRYRPATDILEREDGFYIYMDLPGVKREDLLIDLQENELVISGKTSMGQAECESYVEMQFGDCEYVRSVSITDIIDRERIKANLDGGVLELHLPKLEKTQPKRIEIKQG
;
A
#
# COMPACT_ATOMS: atom_id res chain seq x y z
N MET A 1 6.34 -18.73 29.03
CA MET A 1 6.13 -19.11 27.67
C MET A 1 5.57 -18.03 26.83
N ASN A 2 6.36 -17.03 26.70
CA ASN A 2 6.00 -15.88 25.88
C ASN A 2 5.90 -16.22 24.40
N GLU A 3 6.48 -17.34 24.04
CA GLU A 3 6.49 -17.76 22.63
C GLU A 3 5.11 -18.07 22.08
N LEU A 4 4.22 -18.56 22.92
CA LEU A 4 2.86 -18.85 22.49
C LEU A 4 2.11 -17.59 22.07
N VAL A 5 2.29 -16.51 22.82
CA VAL A 5 1.65 -15.24 22.52
C VAL A 5 2.19 -14.65 21.23
N LYS A 6 3.49 -14.73 21.04
CA LYS A 6 4.13 -14.26 19.81
C LYS A 6 3.70 -15.10 18.61
N ASN A 7 3.51 -16.39 18.82
CA ASN A 7 3.13 -17.28 17.73
C ASN A 7 1.74 -16.99 17.21
N ASP A 8 0.83 -16.51 18.04
CA ASP A 8 -0.51 -16.17 17.60
C ASP A 8 -0.47 -15.08 16.52
N GLU A 9 0.35 -14.06 16.69
CA GLU A 9 0.50 -13.04 15.68
C GLU A 9 1.20 -13.58 14.44
N ARG A 10 2.21 -14.43 14.61
CA ARG A 10 2.94 -15.00 13.51
C ARG A 10 2.12 -15.95 12.67
N ASN A 11 1.13 -16.56 13.27
CA ASN A 11 0.27 -17.51 12.58
C ASN A 11 -0.91 -16.86 11.89
N MET A 12 -1.05 -15.54 12.01
CA MET A 12 -2.07 -14.82 11.30
C MET A 12 -1.82 -14.92 9.80
N PRO A 13 -2.80 -15.37 9.01
CA PRO A 13 -2.62 -15.48 7.57
C PRO A 13 -2.28 -14.12 6.96
N ARG A 14 -1.41 -14.14 5.97
CA ARG A 14 -1.00 -12.95 5.24
C ARG A 14 -1.44 -13.03 3.80
N TYR A 15 -2.05 -11.97 3.31
CA TYR A 15 -2.51 -11.89 1.95
C TYR A 15 -2.00 -10.61 1.30
N ARG A 16 -1.84 -10.66 0.00
CA ARG A 16 -1.60 -9.46 -0.78
C ARG A 16 -2.95 -8.82 -1.08
N PRO A 17 -3.13 -7.54 -0.78
CA PRO A 17 -4.36 -6.87 -1.13
C PRO A 17 -4.48 -6.68 -2.64
N ALA A 18 -5.70 -6.74 -3.15
CA ALA A 18 -5.96 -6.36 -4.52
C ALA A 18 -5.52 -4.91 -4.72
N THR A 19 -4.75 -4.65 -5.75
CA THR A 19 -4.09 -3.36 -5.92
C THR A 19 -4.16 -2.91 -7.37
N ASP A 20 -4.56 -1.66 -7.56
CA ASP A 20 -4.50 -0.98 -8.85
C ASP A 20 -3.49 0.15 -8.76
N ILE A 21 -2.64 0.25 -9.76
CA ILE A 21 -1.64 1.30 -9.85
C ILE A 21 -1.85 2.05 -11.15
N LEU A 22 -2.07 3.35 -11.03
CA LEU A 22 -2.25 4.23 -12.19
C LEU A 22 -1.14 5.25 -12.23
N GLU A 23 -0.47 5.35 -13.36
CA GLU A 23 0.53 6.38 -13.56
C GLU A 23 -0.07 7.54 -14.34
N ARG A 24 0.15 8.76 -13.82
CA ARG A 24 -0.27 9.99 -14.47
C ARG A 24 0.91 10.92 -14.54
N GLU A 25 0.74 12.05 -15.22
CA GLU A 25 1.82 13.02 -15.39
C GLU A 25 2.33 13.57 -14.06
N ASP A 26 1.45 13.75 -13.10
CA ASP A 26 1.80 14.33 -11.80
C ASP A 26 2.24 13.29 -10.77
N GLY A 27 2.05 12.00 -11.02
CA GLY A 27 2.44 11.00 -10.05
C GLY A 27 1.73 9.68 -10.25
N PHE A 28 1.86 8.85 -9.24
CA PHE A 28 1.21 7.55 -9.21
C PHE A 28 0.06 7.56 -8.23
N TYR A 29 -0.99 6.85 -8.59
CA TYR A 29 -2.17 6.66 -7.74
C TYR A 29 -2.33 5.18 -7.51
N ILE A 30 -2.31 4.77 -6.25
CA ILE A 30 -2.40 3.38 -5.86
C ILE A 30 -3.65 3.18 -5.03
N TYR A 31 -4.45 2.19 -5.42
CA TYR A 31 -5.66 1.82 -4.70
C TYR A 31 -5.54 0.39 -4.23
N MET A 32 -5.72 0.17 -2.93
CA MET A 32 -5.66 -1.15 -2.33
C MET A 32 -6.93 -1.43 -1.55
N ASP A 33 -7.45 -2.63 -1.74
CA ASP A 33 -8.58 -3.09 -0.94
C ASP A 33 -8.09 -3.69 0.36
N LEU A 34 -8.46 -3.06 1.46
CA LEU A 34 -8.07 -3.49 2.80
C LEU A 34 -9.31 -3.68 3.67
N PRO A 35 -10.20 -4.60 3.30
CA PRO A 35 -11.45 -4.77 4.04
C PRO A 35 -11.16 -5.21 5.48
N GLY A 36 -11.84 -4.56 6.42
CA GLY A 36 -11.69 -4.90 7.83
C GLY A 36 -10.50 -4.29 8.53
N VAL A 37 -9.69 -3.51 7.82
CA VAL A 37 -8.54 -2.83 8.41
C VAL A 37 -8.95 -1.44 8.86
N LYS A 38 -8.63 -1.12 10.11
CA LYS A 38 -8.89 0.21 10.67
C LYS A 38 -7.65 1.07 10.48
N ARG A 39 -7.86 2.38 10.52
CA ARG A 39 -6.75 3.34 10.37
C ARG A 39 -5.64 3.07 11.39
N GLU A 40 -5.99 2.81 12.63
CA GLU A 40 -5.01 2.58 13.69
C GLU A 40 -4.24 1.28 13.53
N ASP A 41 -4.73 0.37 12.68
CA ASP A 41 -4.07 -0.90 12.40
C ASP A 41 -3.34 -0.91 11.06
N LEU A 42 -3.33 0.22 10.39
CA LEU A 42 -2.66 0.38 9.11
C LEU A 42 -1.30 1.01 9.32
N LEU A 43 -0.28 0.39 8.74
CA LEU A 43 1.08 0.87 8.82
C LEU A 43 1.63 1.06 7.42
N ILE A 44 2.19 2.21 7.16
CA ILE A 44 2.83 2.51 5.89
C ILE A 44 4.23 3.01 6.17
N ASP A 45 5.22 2.23 5.76
CA ASP A 45 6.62 2.55 5.99
C ASP A 45 7.33 2.80 4.67
N LEU A 46 8.16 3.81 4.66
CA LEU A 46 9.03 4.10 3.54
C LEU A 46 10.45 3.71 3.91
N GLN A 47 10.98 2.71 3.23
CA GLN A 47 12.31 2.18 3.46
C GLN A 47 13.12 2.26 2.19
N GLU A 48 14.06 3.19 2.15
CA GLU A 48 14.89 3.41 0.96
C GLU A 48 14.04 3.58 -0.30
N ASN A 49 13.99 2.57 -1.14
CA ASN A 49 13.24 2.61 -2.40
C ASN A 49 12.00 1.73 -2.37
N GLU A 50 11.51 1.45 -1.19
CA GLU A 50 10.37 0.55 -1.05
C GLU A 50 9.35 1.12 -0.08
N LEU A 51 8.10 1.10 -0.51
CA LEU A 51 6.98 1.51 0.31
C LEU A 51 6.28 0.22 0.76
N VAL A 52 6.26 -0.02 2.06
CA VAL A 52 5.67 -1.22 2.64
C VAL A 52 4.37 -0.86 3.32
N ILE A 53 3.30 -1.47 2.86
CA ILE A 53 1.97 -1.27 3.41
C ILE A 53 1.54 -2.55 4.13
N SER A 54 1.16 -2.44 5.38
CA SER A 54 0.62 -3.56 6.12
C SER A 54 -0.59 -3.13 6.93
N GLY A 55 -1.57 -4.01 7.00
CA GLY A 55 -2.78 -3.74 7.75
C GLY A 55 -3.34 -5.03 8.31
N LYS A 56 -3.63 -5.02 9.60
CA LYS A 56 -4.23 -6.15 10.28
C LYS A 56 -5.71 -5.90 10.46
N THR A 57 -6.50 -6.93 10.21
CA THR A 57 -7.91 -6.88 10.57
C THR A 57 -8.05 -7.16 12.06
N SER A 58 -9.19 -6.81 12.62
CA SER A 58 -9.42 -7.01 14.04
C SER A 58 -10.84 -7.46 14.27
N MET A 59 -11.09 -8.02 15.47
CA MET A 59 -12.39 -8.44 15.96
C MET A 59 -12.87 -9.80 15.47
N GLY A 60 -12.04 -10.55 14.73
CA GLY A 60 -12.32 -11.94 14.38
C GLY A 60 -13.50 -12.14 13.44
N GLN A 61 -14.02 -11.09 12.83
CA GLN A 61 -15.19 -11.16 11.96
C GLN A 61 -14.92 -10.76 10.53
N ALA A 62 -13.67 -10.47 10.20
CA ALA A 62 -13.32 -10.04 8.86
C ALA A 62 -13.31 -11.22 7.90
N GLU A 63 -13.70 -10.93 6.66
CA GLU A 63 -13.54 -11.88 5.57
C GLU A 63 -12.29 -11.47 4.82
N CYS A 64 -11.33 -12.39 4.78
CA CYS A 64 -10.07 -12.12 4.10
C CYS A 64 -10.00 -12.91 2.82
N GLU A 65 -9.68 -12.24 1.74
CA GLU A 65 -9.66 -12.83 0.42
C GLU A 65 -8.23 -12.99 -0.09
N SER A 66 -7.99 -14.12 -0.73
CA SER A 66 -6.81 -14.32 -1.55
C SER A 66 -7.30 -14.77 -2.93
N TYR A 67 -6.37 -14.93 -3.87
CA TYR A 67 -6.74 -15.42 -5.20
C TYR A 67 -7.35 -16.81 -5.20
N VAL A 68 -7.10 -17.57 -4.15
CA VAL A 68 -7.43 -19.00 -4.13
C VAL A 68 -8.57 -19.30 -3.17
N GLU A 69 -8.75 -18.49 -2.14
CA GLU A 69 -9.71 -18.82 -1.09
C GLU A 69 -10.17 -17.59 -0.33
N MET A 70 -11.32 -17.74 0.32
CA MET A 70 -11.79 -16.79 1.31
C MET A 70 -11.60 -17.41 2.68
N GLN A 71 -11.23 -16.58 3.64
CA GLN A 71 -11.03 -17.03 4.99
C GLN A 71 -11.74 -16.10 5.96
N PHE A 72 -12.42 -16.70 6.94
CA PHE A 72 -13.02 -15.96 8.04
C PHE A 72 -12.02 -15.90 9.18
N GLY A 73 -12.05 -14.80 9.88
CA GLY A 73 -11.13 -14.54 10.96
C GLY A 73 -10.17 -13.43 10.58
N ASP A 74 -9.25 -13.12 11.48
CA ASP A 74 -8.34 -12.02 11.26
C ASP A 74 -7.19 -12.43 10.36
N CYS A 75 -6.75 -11.47 9.57
CA CYS A 75 -5.61 -11.66 8.67
C CYS A 75 -4.80 -10.38 8.61
N GLU A 76 -3.64 -10.46 7.97
CA GLU A 76 -2.80 -9.32 7.70
C GLU A 76 -2.63 -9.17 6.20
N TYR A 77 -2.88 -7.96 5.71
CA TYR A 77 -2.58 -7.61 4.33
C TYR A 77 -1.21 -6.95 4.28
N VAL A 78 -0.36 -7.42 3.39
CA VAL A 78 1.00 -6.89 3.25
C VAL A 78 1.30 -6.69 1.78
N ARG A 79 1.79 -5.53 1.43
CA ARG A 79 2.23 -5.25 0.08
C ARG A 79 3.40 -4.30 0.08
N SER A 80 4.40 -4.60 -0.74
CA SER A 80 5.54 -3.73 -0.99
C SER A 80 5.45 -3.17 -2.38
N VAL A 81 5.72 -1.89 -2.51
CA VAL A 81 5.74 -1.20 -3.80
C VAL A 81 7.10 -0.53 -3.96
N SER A 82 7.79 -0.87 -5.04
CA SER A 82 9.07 -0.23 -5.34
C SER A 82 8.82 1.17 -5.87
N ILE A 83 9.55 2.13 -5.34
CA ILE A 83 9.48 3.51 -5.82
C ILE A 83 10.86 3.94 -6.31
N THR A 84 10.84 4.88 -7.25
CA THR A 84 12.07 5.38 -7.85
C THR A 84 12.38 6.78 -7.33
N ASP A 85 13.53 7.30 -7.75
CA ASP A 85 13.96 8.63 -7.33
C ASP A 85 13.10 9.75 -7.89
N ILE A 86 12.22 9.45 -8.83
CA ILE A 86 11.32 10.47 -9.38
C ILE A 86 10.17 10.84 -8.45
N ILE A 87 9.99 10.06 -7.39
CA ILE A 87 8.90 10.31 -6.44
C ILE A 87 9.33 11.33 -5.39
N ASP A 88 8.47 12.29 -5.15
CA ASP A 88 8.65 13.25 -4.06
C ASP A 88 8.18 12.61 -2.77
N ARG A 89 9.13 12.08 -2.03
CA ARG A 89 8.83 11.28 -0.82
C ARG A 89 8.17 12.08 0.29
N GLU A 90 8.43 13.37 0.32
CA GLU A 90 7.87 14.24 1.37
C GLU A 90 6.41 14.58 1.12
N ARG A 91 5.92 14.34 -0.09
CA ARG A 91 4.55 14.69 -0.46
C ARG A 91 3.65 13.49 -0.66
N ILE A 92 4.11 12.31 -0.30
CA ILE A 92 3.28 11.10 -0.37
C ILE A 92 2.10 11.26 0.58
N LYS A 93 0.90 10.98 0.08
CA LYS A 93 -0.33 11.08 0.87
C LYS A 93 -1.07 9.77 0.87
N ALA A 94 -1.72 9.48 1.98
CA ALA A 94 -2.51 8.26 2.14
C ALA A 94 -3.86 8.61 2.73
N ASN A 95 -4.89 7.94 2.23
CA ASN A 95 -6.24 8.08 2.75
C ASN A 95 -6.92 6.72 2.76
N LEU A 96 -7.48 6.34 3.90
CA LEU A 96 -8.23 5.10 4.05
C LEU A 96 -9.70 5.44 4.26
N ASP A 97 -10.53 4.97 3.35
CA ASP A 97 -11.96 5.24 3.41
C ASP A 97 -12.73 4.02 2.88
N GLY A 98 -13.68 3.55 3.68
CA GLY A 98 -14.52 2.44 3.28
C GLY A 98 -13.75 1.17 2.93
N GLY A 99 -12.65 0.92 3.60
CA GLY A 99 -11.83 -0.26 3.32
C GLY A 99 -10.93 -0.13 2.11
N VAL A 100 -10.87 1.04 1.50
CA VAL A 100 -9.99 1.28 0.35
C VAL A 100 -8.91 2.27 0.73
N LEU A 101 -7.67 1.86 0.57
CA LEU A 101 -6.53 2.74 0.76
C LEU A 101 -6.17 3.40 -0.55
N GLU A 102 -6.12 4.72 -0.54
CA GLU A 102 -5.68 5.49 -1.69
C GLU A 102 -4.35 6.14 -1.35
N LEU A 103 -3.34 5.84 -2.16
CA LEU A 103 -2.01 6.43 -2.03
C LEU A 103 -1.74 7.32 -3.22
N HIS A 104 -1.25 8.51 -2.97
CA HIS A 104 -0.79 9.41 -4.01
C HIS A 104 0.71 9.63 -3.84
N LEU A 105 1.46 9.25 -4.85
CA LEU A 105 2.92 9.40 -4.89
C LEU A 105 3.28 10.42 -5.96
N PRO A 106 3.40 11.70 -5.61
CA PRO A 106 3.68 12.73 -6.61
C PRO A 106 5.10 12.61 -7.15
N LYS A 107 5.26 12.96 -8.41
CA LYS A 107 6.56 13.04 -9.03
C LYS A 107 7.23 14.36 -8.65
N LEU A 108 8.55 14.34 -8.55
CA LEU A 108 9.30 15.58 -8.39
C LEU A 108 9.05 16.48 -9.59
N GLU A 109 8.95 17.78 -9.35
CA GLU A 109 8.68 18.73 -10.44
C GLU A 109 9.72 18.65 -11.56
N LYS A 110 10.97 18.46 -11.20
CA LYS A 110 12.05 18.38 -12.18
C LYS A 110 11.98 17.13 -13.05
N THR A 111 11.18 16.14 -12.65
CA THR A 111 11.02 14.89 -13.39
C THR A 111 9.68 14.79 -14.11
N GLN A 112 8.84 15.81 -13.99
CA GLN A 112 7.57 15.85 -14.71
C GLN A 112 7.83 16.07 -16.19
N PRO A 113 6.91 15.64 -17.06
CA PRO A 113 7.11 15.80 -18.49
C PRO A 113 7.35 17.24 -18.89
N LYS A 114 8.35 17.44 -19.71
CA LYS A 114 8.69 18.76 -20.26
C LYS A 114 8.62 18.69 -21.75
N ARG A 115 8.09 19.76 -22.35
CA ARG A 115 8.12 19.87 -23.79
C ARG A 115 9.52 20.27 -24.23
N ILE A 116 10.05 19.51 -25.13
CA ILE A 116 11.38 19.80 -25.71
C ILE A 116 11.19 20.50 -27.01
N GLU A 117 11.83 21.68 -27.13
CA GLU A 117 11.80 22.46 -28.37
C GLU A 117 12.74 21.86 -29.36
N ILE A 118 12.23 21.64 -30.57
CA ILE A 118 13.04 21.11 -31.65
C ILE A 118 13.59 22.27 -32.46
N LYS A 119 14.91 22.38 -32.54
CA LYS A 119 15.57 23.39 -33.32
C LYS A 119 15.97 22.81 -34.66
N GLN A 120 15.73 23.57 -35.70
CA GLN A 120 16.21 23.25 -37.02
C GLN A 120 17.54 23.93 -37.24
N GLY A 121 18.45 23.19 -37.81
CA GLY A 121 19.71 23.87 -38.07
C GLY A 121 20.79 22.96 -38.48
#